data_a57f76b6640961c30f2e42f637268ad5
#
_entry.id   a57f76b6640961c30f2e42f637268ad5
#
_cell.length_a   1.000
_cell.length_b   1.000
_cell.length_c   1.000
_cell.angle_alpha   90.00
_cell.angle_beta   90.00
_cell.angle_gamma   90.00
#
_symmetry.space_group_name_H-M   'P 1'
#
loop_
_entity.id
_entity.type
_entity.pdbx_description
1 polymer ?
#
loop_
_entity_poly.entity_id
_entity_poly.type
_entity_poly.pdbx_seq_one_letter_code
_entity_poly.pdbx_strand_id
1 'polypeptide(L)'
;MKSRSVLRDCTLNRRPRNVKNIINKIARERLLTNSNPTVAQAPLIFSAASYNIHQGVGPDGRRDDRRILQVLQNLDAGIIGLQEVDSQTGGNEIFQLRYLTRETDFKAVAGPTLRRRDSDFGNVLLTRYKILEVRNVDLSVSRREPRGAIDVDLDIGGAIVRVIVTHLGLSGRERRRQTHMLSNLVAERRDNNMVVVLGDLNEWHPYGRSLRSMARHFGKSARLRTFPSWLPLFALDRIWVWPGQALVETKVHRRTPARSASDHLPIQAKITTAYS
;
A
#
# COMPACT_ATOMS: atom_id res chain seq x y z
N MET A 1 21.46 -50.94 -78.90
CA MET A 1 20.11 -51.03 -79.51
C MET A 1 19.16 -50.41 -78.52
N LYS A 2 18.67 -49.20 -78.78
CA LYS A 2 17.32 -48.83 -79.11
C LYS A 2 16.32 -49.42 -78.08
N SER A 3 15.51 -48.71 -77.27
CA SER A 3 14.58 -47.68 -77.77
C SER A 3 13.99 -46.88 -76.59
N ARG A 4 13.63 -45.70 -76.92
CA ARG A 4 12.84 -44.63 -76.31
C ARG A 4 11.41 -45.05 -75.95
N SER A 5 10.83 -44.38 -74.94
CA SER A 5 9.58 -43.60 -75.06
C SER A 5 9.21 -43.03 -73.68
N VAL A 6 9.21 -41.77 -73.55
CA VAL A 6 8.16 -40.75 -73.81
C VAL A 6 7.18 -40.62 -72.66
N LEU A 7 7.43 -39.57 -71.87
CA LEU A 7 6.57 -38.44 -71.47
C LEU A 7 5.09 -38.69 -71.13
N ARG A 8 4.67 -38.22 -69.96
CA ARG A 8 3.77 -37.04 -69.96
C ARG A 8 3.66 -36.41 -68.55
N ASP A 9 3.90 -35.11 -68.60
CA ASP A 9 3.51 -34.14 -67.59
C ASP A 9 2.08 -34.32 -67.10
N CYS A 10 1.88 -34.09 -65.81
CA CYS A 10 0.63 -33.50 -65.27
C CYS A 10 0.89 -32.68 -64.02
N THR A 11 1.19 -31.42 -64.25
CA THR A 11 1.12 -30.34 -63.30
C THR A 11 -0.31 -30.18 -62.78
N LEU A 12 -0.50 -30.26 -61.48
CA LEU A 12 -1.65 -29.64 -60.82
C LEU A 12 -1.23 -29.09 -59.46
N ASN A 13 -0.70 -27.88 -59.55
CA ASN A 13 -0.45 -27.02 -58.44
C ASN A 13 -1.79 -26.33 -58.10
N ARG A 14 -2.51 -26.80 -57.08
CA ARG A 14 -3.59 -26.06 -56.43
C ARG A 14 -3.33 -26.00 -54.95
N ARG A 15 -2.66 -24.93 -54.53
CA ARG A 15 -2.63 -24.52 -53.11
C ARG A 15 -4.03 -24.10 -52.71
N PRO A 16 -4.59 -24.58 -51.59
CA PRO A 16 -5.88 -24.12 -51.11
C PRO A 16 -5.71 -22.70 -50.49
N ARG A 17 -6.14 -21.69 -51.24
CA ARG A 17 -6.20 -20.28 -50.82
C ARG A 17 -7.17 -19.99 -49.66
N ASN A 18 -7.82 -21.02 -49.10
CA ASN A 18 -8.92 -20.85 -48.15
C ASN A 18 -8.59 -21.11 -46.65
N VAL A 19 -7.46 -21.77 -46.38
CA VAL A 19 -7.14 -22.14 -44.96
C VAL A 19 -6.68 -20.93 -44.16
N LYS A 20 -5.90 -20.00 -44.72
CA LYS A 20 -5.50 -18.78 -44.02
C LYS A 20 -6.67 -17.84 -43.65
N ASN A 21 -7.66 -17.79 -44.56
CA ASN A 21 -8.85 -16.96 -44.26
C ASN A 21 -9.76 -17.57 -43.21
N ILE A 22 -9.84 -18.88 -43.12
CA ILE A 22 -10.58 -19.61 -42.10
C ILE A 22 -9.89 -19.47 -40.74
N ILE A 23 -8.55 -19.61 -40.69
CA ILE A 23 -7.78 -19.45 -39.46
C ILE A 23 -7.87 -17.99 -38.95
N ASN A 24 -7.76 -16.99 -39.82
CA ASN A 24 -7.88 -15.60 -39.46
C ASN A 24 -9.33 -15.21 -39.03
N LYS A 25 -10.35 -15.85 -39.59
CA LYS A 25 -11.74 -15.66 -39.17
C LYS A 25 -11.99 -16.27 -37.78
N ILE A 26 -11.52 -17.50 -37.55
CA ILE A 26 -11.62 -18.17 -36.25
C ILE A 26 -10.81 -17.42 -35.17
N ALA A 27 -9.62 -16.88 -35.51
CA ALA A 27 -8.82 -16.08 -34.58
C ALA A 27 -9.51 -14.73 -34.25
N ARG A 28 -10.15 -14.10 -35.24
CA ARG A 28 -10.95 -12.88 -34.99
C ARG A 28 -12.22 -13.15 -34.19
N GLU A 29 -12.92 -14.24 -34.46
CA GLU A 29 -14.10 -14.64 -33.68
C GLU A 29 -13.72 -15.02 -32.24
N ARG A 30 -12.58 -15.69 -31.99
CA ARG A 30 -12.07 -15.95 -30.65
C ARG A 30 -11.60 -14.70 -29.91
N LEU A 31 -11.10 -13.68 -30.61
CA LEU A 31 -10.75 -12.38 -30.01
C LEU A 31 -11.97 -11.55 -29.66
N LEU A 32 -13.09 -11.75 -30.36
CA LEU A 32 -14.37 -11.07 -30.09
C LEU A 32 -15.22 -11.79 -29.05
N THR A 33 -15.00 -13.09 -28.79
CA THR A 33 -15.73 -13.86 -27.77
C THR A 33 -15.02 -13.94 -26.42
N ASN A 34 -13.78 -13.47 -26.31
CA ASN A 34 -13.04 -13.38 -25.05
C ASN A 34 -13.19 -12.02 -24.34
N SER A 35 -14.13 -11.19 -24.71
CA SER A 35 -14.67 -10.20 -23.80
C SER A 35 -15.60 -10.93 -22.82
N ASN A 36 -15.01 -11.63 -21.82
CA ASN A 36 -15.75 -11.91 -20.61
C ASN A 36 -16.40 -10.58 -20.19
N PRO A 37 -17.72 -10.50 -20.03
CA PRO A 37 -18.32 -9.34 -19.43
C PRO A 37 -17.63 -9.25 -18.06
N THR A 38 -16.89 -8.18 -17.82
CA THR A 38 -16.40 -7.83 -16.49
C THR A 38 -17.67 -7.80 -15.65
N VAL A 39 -17.91 -8.85 -14.89
CA VAL A 39 -19.00 -8.86 -13.92
C VAL A 39 -18.70 -7.67 -13.06
N ALA A 40 -19.53 -6.62 -13.17
CA ALA A 40 -19.38 -5.42 -12.37
C ALA A 40 -19.43 -5.89 -10.92
N GLN A 41 -18.26 -6.01 -10.29
CA GLN A 41 -18.18 -6.44 -8.91
C GLN A 41 -18.95 -5.41 -8.08
N ALA A 42 -19.78 -5.91 -7.16
CA ALA A 42 -20.50 -5.04 -6.24
C ALA A 42 -19.48 -4.13 -5.54
N PRO A 43 -19.80 -2.85 -5.34
CA PRO A 43 -18.91 -1.90 -4.70
C PRO A 43 -18.52 -2.40 -3.31
N LEU A 44 -17.22 -2.60 -3.12
CA LEU A 44 -16.68 -3.00 -1.83
C LEU A 44 -16.29 -1.76 -1.05
N ILE A 45 -16.60 -1.77 0.24
CA ILE A 45 -16.14 -0.76 1.19
C ILE A 45 -15.13 -1.42 2.10
N PHE A 46 -13.96 -0.83 2.20
CA PHE A 46 -12.91 -1.28 3.12
C PHE A 46 -12.35 -0.11 3.93
N SER A 47 -11.65 -0.43 5.01
CA SER A 47 -11.06 0.58 5.89
C SER A 47 -9.55 0.41 5.97
N ALA A 48 -8.84 1.55 5.93
CA ALA A 48 -7.40 1.64 6.16
C ALA A 48 -7.12 2.56 7.36
N ALA A 49 -6.08 2.24 8.13
CA ALA A 49 -5.65 3.05 9.27
C ALA A 49 -4.16 3.32 9.23
N SER A 50 -3.73 4.44 9.81
CA SER A 50 -2.33 4.75 10.10
C SER A 50 -2.16 5.00 11.60
N TYR A 51 -1.09 4.45 12.18
CA TYR A 51 -0.81 4.59 13.60
C TYR A 51 0.69 4.54 13.89
N ASN A 52 1.26 5.67 14.29
CA ASN A 52 2.58 5.68 14.92
C ASN A 52 2.44 5.15 16.35
N ILE A 53 3.04 3.99 16.63
CA ILE A 53 2.88 3.31 17.93
C ILE A 53 3.96 3.66 18.94
N HIS A 54 4.95 4.45 18.56
CA HIS A 54 6.05 4.91 19.43
C HIS A 54 6.64 3.76 20.26
N GLN A 55 6.95 2.62 19.62
CA GLN A 55 7.46 1.39 20.25
C GLN A 55 6.57 0.86 21.40
N GLY A 56 5.29 1.26 21.44
CA GLY A 56 4.38 0.92 22.53
C GLY A 56 4.54 1.79 23.78
N VAL A 57 5.31 2.88 23.71
CA VAL A 57 5.52 3.81 24.82
C VAL A 57 4.43 4.89 24.82
N GLY A 58 3.64 4.90 25.87
CA GLY A 58 2.60 5.90 26.09
C GLY A 58 3.12 7.22 26.64
N PRO A 59 2.24 8.26 26.76
CA PRO A 59 2.58 9.54 27.38
C PRO A 59 3.03 9.43 28.85
N ASP A 60 2.73 8.32 29.50
CA ASP A 60 3.18 7.97 30.85
C ASP A 60 4.64 7.46 30.89
N GLY A 61 5.33 7.40 29.76
CA GLY A 61 6.69 6.86 29.61
C GLY A 61 6.78 5.34 29.77
N ARG A 62 5.66 4.63 29.87
CA ARG A 62 5.64 3.18 30.03
C ARG A 62 5.39 2.48 28.70
N ARG A 63 6.22 1.47 28.39
CA ARG A 63 5.99 0.56 27.27
C ARG A 63 4.94 -0.48 27.67
N ASP A 64 3.88 -0.57 26.87
CA ASP A 64 2.81 -1.55 27.07
C ASP A 64 2.18 -1.96 25.72
N ASP A 65 2.68 -3.06 25.17
CA ASP A 65 2.20 -3.59 23.88
C ASP A 65 0.74 -4.09 23.94
N ARG A 66 0.21 -4.38 25.14
CA ARG A 66 -1.20 -4.76 25.31
C ARG A 66 -2.12 -3.58 25.01
N ARG A 67 -1.73 -2.34 25.38
CA ARG A 67 -2.48 -1.14 25.01
C ARG A 67 -2.51 -0.97 23.49
N ILE A 68 -1.38 -1.20 22.81
CA ILE A 68 -1.35 -1.17 21.34
C ILE A 68 -2.28 -2.22 20.76
N LEU A 69 -2.20 -3.48 21.22
CA LEU A 69 -3.08 -4.56 20.78
C LEU A 69 -4.56 -4.19 20.92
N GLN A 70 -4.97 -3.66 22.08
CA GLN A 70 -6.35 -3.22 22.30
C GLN A 70 -6.78 -2.11 21.32
N VAL A 71 -5.88 -1.18 21.00
CA VAL A 71 -6.15 -0.16 19.97
C VAL A 71 -6.35 -0.81 18.61
N LEU A 72 -5.47 -1.74 18.20
CA LEU A 72 -5.59 -2.44 16.90
C LEU A 72 -6.90 -3.24 16.80
N GLN A 73 -7.31 -3.91 17.88
CA GLN A 73 -8.57 -4.66 17.95
C GLN A 73 -9.80 -3.74 17.87
N ASN A 74 -9.70 -2.53 18.42
CA ASN A 74 -10.75 -1.51 18.36
C ASN A 74 -10.81 -0.76 17.01
N LEU A 75 -9.75 -0.85 16.20
CA LEU A 75 -9.72 -0.32 14.85
C LEU A 75 -10.47 -1.29 13.92
N ASP A 76 -11.63 -0.86 13.44
CA ASP A 76 -12.36 -1.58 12.39
C ASP A 76 -11.70 -1.29 11.02
N ALA A 77 -10.51 -1.87 10.80
CA ALA A 77 -9.70 -1.66 9.61
C ALA A 77 -9.11 -2.99 9.10
N GLY A 78 -9.23 -3.24 7.80
CA GLY A 78 -8.61 -4.39 7.14
C GLY A 78 -7.15 -4.15 6.73
N ILE A 79 -6.70 -2.88 6.78
CA ILE A 79 -5.35 -2.42 6.46
C ILE A 79 -4.90 -1.47 7.56
N ILE A 80 -3.73 -1.71 8.17
CA ILE A 80 -3.17 -0.81 9.18
C ILE A 80 -1.68 -0.62 8.89
N GLY A 81 -1.28 0.62 8.60
CA GLY A 81 0.13 1.00 8.53
C GLY A 81 0.61 1.47 9.90
N LEU A 82 1.59 0.78 10.44
CA LEU A 82 2.22 1.13 11.69
C LEU A 82 3.57 1.80 11.45
N GLN A 83 3.91 2.76 12.28
CA GLN A 83 5.22 3.39 12.33
C GLN A 83 5.86 3.16 13.70
N GLU A 84 7.18 3.20 13.76
CA GLU A 84 7.98 3.00 14.96
C GLU A 84 7.74 1.64 15.63
N VAL A 85 7.65 0.60 14.81
CA VAL A 85 7.51 -0.78 15.29
C VAL A 85 8.87 -1.39 15.55
N ASP A 86 9.01 -2.02 16.69
CA ASP A 86 10.15 -2.85 17.02
C ASP A 86 9.89 -4.28 16.49
N SER A 87 10.54 -4.62 15.37
CA SER A 87 10.36 -5.90 14.67
C SER A 87 11.68 -6.66 14.67
N GLN A 88 11.91 -7.54 15.65
CA GLN A 88 13.16 -8.29 15.70
C GLN A 88 13.10 -9.65 15.02
N THR A 89 14.25 -10.05 14.50
CA THR A 89 14.53 -11.36 13.93
C THR A 89 15.61 -12.06 14.75
N GLY A 90 15.27 -12.64 15.90
CA GLY A 90 16.22 -13.49 16.65
C GLY A 90 16.22 -13.29 18.17
N GLY A 91 16.18 -14.38 18.90
CA GLY A 91 16.21 -14.40 20.36
C GLY A 91 14.95 -14.98 21.00
N ASN A 92 15.02 -15.25 22.31
CA ASN A 92 13.93 -15.90 23.07
C ASN A 92 12.80 -14.94 23.49
N GLU A 93 12.89 -13.65 23.18
CA GLU A 93 11.88 -12.69 23.57
C GLU A 93 10.78 -12.55 22.50
N ILE A 94 9.55 -12.33 22.96
CA ILE A 94 8.41 -12.10 22.08
C ILE A 94 8.45 -10.63 21.67
N PHE A 95 8.87 -10.35 20.44
CA PHE A 95 8.95 -9.01 19.92
C PHE A 95 7.57 -8.44 19.62
N GLN A 96 7.48 -7.11 19.67
CA GLN A 96 6.26 -6.35 19.50
C GLN A 96 5.47 -6.81 18.26
N LEU A 97 6.11 -6.88 17.09
CA LEU A 97 5.43 -7.32 15.87
C LEU A 97 4.88 -8.75 16.00
N ARG A 98 5.68 -9.69 16.50
CA ARG A 98 5.26 -11.08 16.68
C ARG A 98 4.12 -11.21 17.68
N TYR A 99 4.15 -10.43 18.76
CA TYR A 99 3.06 -10.37 19.73
C TYR A 99 1.78 -9.88 19.08
N LEU A 100 1.83 -8.74 18.39
CA LEU A 100 0.66 -8.13 17.73
C LEU A 100 0.04 -9.04 16.66
N THR A 101 0.87 -9.73 15.86
CA THR A 101 0.37 -10.64 14.81
C THR A 101 -0.20 -11.94 15.37
N ARG A 102 0.37 -12.46 16.47
CA ARG A 102 -0.16 -13.68 17.10
C ARG A 102 -1.54 -13.47 17.72
N GLU A 103 -1.79 -12.28 18.27
CA GLU A 103 -3.04 -11.94 18.97
C GLU A 103 -4.09 -11.32 18.03
N THR A 104 -3.81 -11.29 16.73
CA THR A 104 -4.71 -10.77 15.69
C THR A 104 -4.71 -11.69 14.46
N ASP A 105 -5.69 -11.54 13.59
CA ASP A 105 -5.79 -12.26 12.30
C ASP A 105 -5.03 -11.57 11.14
N PHE A 106 -4.20 -10.58 11.45
CA PHE A 106 -3.44 -9.85 10.45
C PHE A 106 -2.21 -10.62 9.95
N LYS A 107 -2.00 -10.55 8.64
CA LYS A 107 -0.70 -10.78 8.02
C LYS A 107 0.14 -9.53 8.14
N ALA A 108 1.44 -9.67 8.38
CA ALA A 108 2.36 -8.53 8.51
C ALA A 108 3.39 -8.50 7.39
N VAL A 109 3.67 -7.30 6.90
CA VAL A 109 4.80 -6.97 6.04
C VAL A 109 5.68 -5.98 6.78
N ALA A 110 6.89 -6.40 7.14
CA ALA A 110 7.86 -5.53 7.81
C ALA A 110 8.71 -4.76 6.79
N GLY A 111 8.93 -3.48 7.05
CA GLY A 111 9.84 -2.61 6.30
C GLY A 111 10.84 -1.96 7.26
N PRO A 112 11.86 -2.70 7.71
CA PRO A 112 12.85 -2.18 8.63
C PRO A 112 13.67 -1.08 7.96
N THR A 113 13.83 0.03 8.65
CA THR A 113 14.66 1.18 8.21
C THR A 113 15.96 1.24 9.00
N LEU A 114 15.95 0.79 10.25
CA LEU A 114 17.13 0.66 11.11
C LEU A 114 17.31 -0.81 11.50
N ARG A 115 18.47 -1.35 11.17
CA ARG A 115 18.91 -2.67 11.63
C ARG A 115 19.88 -2.48 12.79
N ARG A 116 19.48 -2.88 13.98
CA ARG A 116 20.33 -2.92 15.18
C ARG A 116 20.76 -4.36 15.42
N ARG A 117 21.77 -4.58 16.31
CA ARG A 117 22.25 -5.95 16.60
C ARG A 117 21.12 -6.87 17.06
N ASP A 118 20.17 -6.34 17.81
CA ASP A 118 19.15 -7.11 18.51
C ASP A 118 17.71 -6.67 18.17
N SER A 119 17.50 -5.68 17.31
CA SER A 119 16.16 -5.23 16.89
C SER A 119 16.17 -4.54 15.55
N ASP A 120 15.21 -4.88 14.72
CA ASP A 120 14.86 -4.14 13.53
C ASP A 120 13.75 -3.14 13.88
N PHE A 121 13.91 -1.91 13.46
CA PHE A 121 12.98 -0.82 13.73
C PHE A 121 12.49 -0.21 12.43
N GLY A 122 11.19 0.05 12.31
CA GLY A 122 10.67 0.67 11.09
C GLY A 122 9.15 0.65 10.95
N ASN A 123 8.72 0.65 9.71
CA ASN A 123 7.31 0.58 9.36
C ASN A 123 6.84 -0.88 9.28
N VAL A 124 5.54 -1.08 9.51
CA VAL A 124 4.86 -2.36 9.31
C VAL A 124 3.52 -2.12 8.63
N LEU A 125 3.18 -2.94 7.66
CA LEU A 125 1.82 -3.06 7.14
C LEU A 125 1.18 -4.30 7.74
N LEU A 126 0.06 -4.14 8.42
CA LEU A 126 -0.83 -5.22 8.82
C LEU A 126 -2.02 -5.27 7.86
N THR A 127 -2.37 -6.46 7.37
CA THR A 127 -3.50 -6.61 6.44
C THR A 127 -4.22 -7.94 6.61
N ARG A 128 -5.55 -7.94 6.44
CA ARG A 128 -6.39 -9.14 6.31
C ARG A 128 -6.53 -9.61 4.87
N TYR A 129 -6.11 -8.78 3.91
CA TYR A 129 -6.25 -9.07 2.49
C TYR A 129 -5.11 -9.93 1.96
N LYS A 130 -5.29 -10.46 0.75
CA LYS A 130 -4.25 -11.21 0.07
C LYS A 130 -3.17 -10.26 -0.44
N ILE A 131 -1.93 -10.54 -0.09
CA ILE A 131 -0.75 -9.80 -0.56
C ILE A 131 -0.37 -10.38 -1.91
N LEU A 132 -0.25 -9.50 -2.93
CA LEU A 132 0.14 -9.87 -4.29
C LEU A 132 1.62 -9.57 -4.54
N GLU A 133 2.09 -8.39 -4.13
CA GLU A 133 3.47 -7.97 -4.34
C GLU A 133 3.93 -7.08 -3.18
N VAL A 134 5.21 -7.18 -2.81
CA VAL A 134 5.84 -6.37 -1.76
C VAL A 134 7.12 -5.74 -2.28
N ARG A 135 7.28 -4.43 -2.06
CA ARG A 135 8.45 -3.65 -2.43
C ARG A 135 8.86 -2.78 -1.25
N ASN A 136 10.13 -2.79 -0.91
CA ASN A 136 10.71 -1.87 0.06
C ASN A 136 11.42 -0.73 -0.67
N VAL A 137 11.07 0.50 -0.32
CA VAL A 137 11.58 1.71 -0.95
C VAL A 137 12.45 2.45 0.04
N ASP A 138 13.70 2.69 -0.33
CA ASP A 138 14.61 3.52 0.47
C ASP A 138 14.31 5.02 0.24
N LEU A 139 13.96 5.71 1.31
CA LEU A 139 13.73 7.15 1.34
C LEU A 139 14.82 7.90 2.14
N SER A 140 15.91 7.24 2.45
CA SER A 140 16.97 7.80 3.26
C SER A 140 17.60 9.03 2.63
N VAL A 141 17.96 10.00 3.46
CA VAL A 141 18.71 11.20 3.08
C VAL A 141 20.03 11.18 3.82
N SER A 142 21.14 11.40 3.09
CA SER A 142 22.49 11.36 3.65
C SER A 142 22.62 12.12 4.97
N ARG A 143 23.31 11.54 5.94
CA ARG A 143 23.55 12.06 7.30
C ARG A 143 22.29 12.27 8.14
N ARG A 144 21.20 11.57 7.82
CA ARG A 144 19.95 11.55 8.57
C ARG A 144 19.63 10.12 8.98
N GLU A 145 18.68 10.00 9.91
CA GLU A 145 18.12 8.69 10.25
C GLU A 145 17.51 8.03 9.01
N PRO A 146 17.83 6.75 8.73
CA PRO A 146 17.25 6.04 7.59
C PRO A 146 15.72 6.05 7.63
N ARG A 147 15.12 6.30 6.48
CA ARG A 147 13.66 6.28 6.28
C ARG A 147 13.31 5.44 5.08
N GLY A 148 12.12 4.86 5.08
CA GLY A 148 11.66 4.02 4.00
C GLY A 148 10.14 4.04 3.84
N ALA A 149 9.70 3.40 2.78
CA ALA A 149 8.29 3.07 2.59
C ALA A 149 8.14 1.59 2.26
N ILE A 150 7.07 0.98 2.75
CA ILE A 150 6.57 -0.32 2.31
C ILE A 150 5.54 -0.04 1.23
N ASP A 151 5.72 -0.62 0.06
CA ASP A 151 4.81 -0.50 -1.08
C ASP A 151 4.27 -1.88 -1.43
N VAL A 152 2.98 -2.10 -1.26
CA VAL A 152 2.34 -3.42 -1.34
C VAL A 152 1.11 -3.35 -2.23
N ASP A 153 0.97 -4.34 -3.13
CA ASP A 153 -0.27 -4.56 -3.86
C ASP A 153 -1.11 -5.61 -3.12
N LEU A 154 -2.36 -5.25 -2.83
CA LEU A 154 -3.34 -6.09 -2.15
C LEU A 154 -4.50 -6.43 -3.08
N ASP A 155 -5.01 -7.67 -2.99
CA ASP A 155 -6.27 -8.07 -3.60
C ASP A 155 -7.40 -7.84 -2.61
N ILE A 156 -8.28 -6.90 -2.93
CA ILE A 156 -9.46 -6.57 -2.13
C ILE A 156 -10.70 -6.94 -2.94
N GLY A 157 -11.10 -8.21 -2.83
CA GLY A 157 -12.28 -8.74 -3.53
C GLY A 157 -12.15 -8.66 -5.06
N GLY A 158 -10.95 -8.90 -5.60
CA GLY A 158 -10.63 -8.84 -7.03
C GLY A 158 -10.15 -7.47 -7.51
N ALA A 159 -10.28 -6.40 -6.71
CA ALA A 159 -9.68 -5.10 -7.01
C ALA A 159 -8.24 -5.04 -6.48
N ILE A 160 -7.31 -4.62 -7.33
CA ILE A 160 -5.92 -4.41 -6.89
C ILE A 160 -5.81 -3.02 -6.27
N VAL A 161 -5.44 -2.98 -4.99
CA VAL A 161 -5.21 -1.76 -4.23
C VAL A 161 -3.74 -1.69 -3.82
N ARG A 162 -3.05 -0.66 -4.28
CA ARG A 162 -1.67 -0.39 -3.88
C ARG A 162 -1.66 0.42 -2.59
N VAL A 163 -0.95 -0.07 -1.58
CA VAL A 163 -0.84 0.56 -0.27
C VAL A 163 0.61 0.91 0.01
N ILE A 164 0.87 2.19 0.32
CA ILE A 164 2.20 2.70 0.66
C ILE A 164 2.19 3.19 2.11
N VAL A 165 2.99 2.54 2.96
CA VAL A 165 3.17 2.92 4.37
C VAL A 165 4.51 3.60 4.53
N THR A 166 4.54 4.77 5.16
CA THR A 166 5.79 5.53 5.35
C THR A 166 5.85 6.25 6.69
N HIS A 167 7.07 6.59 7.10
CA HIS A 167 7.36 7.51 8.20
C HIS A 167 8.47 8.45 7.74
N LEU A 168 8.15 9.74 7.61
CA LEU A 168 9.09 10.72 7.07
C LEU A 168 10.00 11.31 8.14
N GLY A 169 11.09 11.93 7.70
CA GLY A 169 12.08 12.55 8.56
C GLY A 169 11.63 13.85 9.22
N LEU A 170 12.35 14.24 10.27
CA LEU A 170 12.03 15.39 11.09
C LEU A 170 12.37 16.74 10.42
N SER A 171 13.34 16.78 9.51
CA SER A 171 13.75 18.00 8.84
C SER A 171 12.86 18.36 7.64
N GLY A 172 12.49 19.63 7.50
CA GLY A 172 11.68 20.08 6.36
C GLY A 172 12.38 19.91 4.99
N ARG A 173 13.73 19.94 4.93
CA ARG A 173 14.49 19.63 3.69
C ARG A 173 14.41 18.13 3.37
N GLU A 174 14.56 17.32 4.36
CA GLU A 174 14.46 15.86 4.28
C GLU A 174 13.08 15.45 3.79
N ARG A 175 12.01 15.90 4.45
CA ARG A 175 10.64 15.62 4.04
C ARG A 175 10.31 16.02 2.61
N ARG A 176 10.82 17.19 2.15
CA ARG A 176 10.62 17.60 0.75
C ARG A 176 11.26 16.63 -0.24
N ARG A 177 12.46 16.11 0.06
CA ARG A 177 13.13 15.12 -0.78
C ARG A 177 12.36 13.80 -0.77
N GLN A 178 11.98 13.34 0.40
CA GLN A 178 11.22 12.10 0.59
C GLN A 178 9.84 12.15 -0.10
N THR A 179 9.09 13.24 0.05
CA THR A 179 7.80 13.39 -0.65
C THR A 179 7.96 13.52 -2.16
N HIS A 180 9.08 14.05 -2.65
CA HIS A 180 9.36 14.03 -4.09
C HIS A 180 9.61 12.58 -4.57
N MET A 181 10.40 11.80 -3.83
CA MET A 181 10.63 10.38 -4.15
C MET A 181 9.33 9.58 -4.14
N LEU A 182 8.48 9.76 -3.13
CA LEU A 182 7.14 9.15 -3.06
C LEU A 182 6.24 9.58 -4.23
N SER A 183 6.27 10.86 -4.60
CA SER A 183 5.50 11.37 -5.73
C SER A 183 5.91 10.74 -7.05
N ASN A 184 7.21 10.54 -7.27
CA ASN A 184 7.73 9.86 -8.45
C ASN A 184 7.32 8.38 -8.45
N LEU A 185 7.48 7.70 -7.30
CA LEU A 185 7.08 6.29 -7.13
C LEU A 185 5.60 6.07 -7.49
N VAL A 186 4.73 6.99 -7.12
CA VAL A 186 3.30 6.93 -7.47
C VAL A 186 3.07 7.24 -8.95
N ALA A 187 3.79 8.23 -9.50
CA ALA A 187 3.64 8.65 -10.88
C ALA A 187 4.16 7.62 -11.91
N GLU A 188 5.15 6.82 -11.56
CA GLU A 188 5.72 5.76 -12.41
C GLU A 188 4.73 4.64 -12.70
N ARG A 189 3.75 4.42 -11.82
CA ARG A 189 2.71 3.41 -12.02
C ARG A 189 1.46 4.05 -12.61
N ARG A 190 1.31 3.88 -13.92
CA ARG A 190 0.19 4.38 -14.72
C ARG A 190 -1.01 3.43 -14.79
N ASP A 191 -0.99 2.32 -14.07
CA ASP A 191 -2.13 1.43 -13.98
C ASP A 191 -3.25 2.14 -13.22
N ASN A 192 -4.49 2.05 -13.71
CA ASN A 192 -5.68 2.65 -13.10
C ASN A 192 -6.03 2.06 -11.71
N ASN A 193 -5.05 1.46 -11.04
CA ASN A 193 -5.22 0.85 -9.72
C ASN A 193 -5.34 1.91 -8.64
N MET A 194 -6.21 1.66 -7.68
CA MET A 194 -6.34 2.50 -6.50
C MET A 194 -5.02 2.54 -5.72
N VAL A 195 -4.66 3.74 -5.24
CA VAL A 195 -3.47 3.94 -4.40
C VAL A 195 -3.87 4.56 -3.06
N VAL A 196 -3.42 3.95 -1.98
CA VAL A 196 -3.56 4.46 -0.61
C VAL A 196 -2.16 4.75 -0.07
N VAL A 197 -1.88 5.99 0.29
CA VAL A 197 -0.64 6.38 0.99
C VAL A 197 -1.00 6.78 2.41
N LEU A 198 -0.33 6.19 3.38
CA LEU A 198 -0.60 6.47 4.78
C LEU A 198 0.69 6.46 5.62
N GLY A 199 0.68 7.23 6.69
CA GLY A 199 1.82 7.29 7.61
C GLY A 199 1.92 8.59 8.39
N ASP A 200 2.93 8.64 9.25
CA ASP A 200 3.38 9.84 9.92
C ASP A 200 4.33 10.62 9.01
N LEU A 201 3.90 11.80 8.60
CA LEU A 201 4.70 12.63 7.70
C LEU A 201 5.59 13.63 8.44
N ASN A 202 5.50 13.70 9.76
CA ASN A 202 6.26 14.64 10.57
C ASN A 202 6.16 16.11 10.08
N GLU A 203 5.06 16.46 9.39
CA GLU A 203 4.88 17.82 8.86
C GLU A 203 4.06 18.67 9.81
N TRP A 204 4.77 19.45 10.58
CA TRP A 204 4.22 20.31 11.62
C TRP A 204 3.46 21.51 11.07
N HIS A 205 3.87 21.98 9.88
CA HIS A 205 3.24 23.14 9.27
C HIS A 205 2.08 22.73 8.38
N PRO A 206 0.86 23.23 8.62
CA PRO A 206 -0.35 22.81 7.91
C PRO A 206 -0.32 23.03 6.38
N TYR A 207 0.54 23.92 5.93
CA TYR A 207 0.77 24.25 4.52
C TYR A 207 2.20 23.92 4.08
N GLY A 208 2.84 22.96 4.73
CA GLY A 208 4.20 22.53 4.43
C GLY A 208 4.43 22.18 2.97
N ARG A 209 5.64 22.41 2.48
CA ARG A 209 5.97 22.11 1.08
C ARG A 209 5.86 20.63 0.74
N SER A 210 6.14 19.75 1.70
CA SER A 210 5.95 18.31 1.62
C SER A 210 4.49 17.93 1.32
N LEU A 211 3.51 18.51 2.07
CA LEU A 211 2.09 18.28 1.84
C LEU A 211 1.62 18.78 0.47
N ARG A 212 2.17 19.91 -0.01
CA ARG A 212 1.83 20.44 -1.34
C ARG A 212 2.30 19.52 -2.47
N SER A 213 3.44 18.86 -2.31
CA SER A 213 3.92 17.87 -3.28
C SER A 213 2.94 16.70 -3.39
N MET A 214 2.55 16.13 -2.28
CA MET A 214 1.57 15.02 -2.25
C MET A 214 0.18 15.47 -2.76
N ALA A 215 -0.27 16.66 -2.37
CA ALA A 215 -1.57 17.18 -2.79
C ALA A 215 -1.73 17.38 -4.29
N ARG A 216 -0.64 17.53 -5.04
CA ARG A 216 -0.67 17.61 -6.51
C ARG A 216 -1.08 16.30 -7.17
N HIS A 217 -0.80 15.16 -6.53
CA HIS A 217 -1.14 13.82 -7.04
C HIS A 217 -2.46 13.30 -6.47
N PHE A 218 -2.72 13.57 -5.19
CA PHE A 218 -3.83 12.98 -4.45
C PHE A 218 -4.93 13.97 -4.06
N GLY A 219 -4.75 15.26 -4.34
CA GLY A 219 -5.61 16.26 -3.75
C GLY A 219 -5.28 16.52 -2.26
N LYS A 220 -6.14 17.29 -1.59
CA LYS A 220 -5.93 17.64 -0.17
C LYS A 220 -6.31 16.47 0.73
N SER A 221 -5.43 16.08 1.67
CA SER A 221 -5.78 15.15 2.74
C SER A 221 -6.51 15.86 3.88
N ALA A 222 -7.34 15.12 4.61
CA ALA A 222 -7.96 15.61 5.83
C ALA A 222 -6.89 16.01 6.87
N ARG A 223 -7.14 17.12 7.57
CA ARG A 223 -6.29 17.61 8.67
C ARG A 223 -6.80 17.11 10.01
N LEU A 224 -6.47 15.88 10.32
CA LEU A 224 -6.85 15.23 11.55
C LEU A 224 -5.75 15.43 12.59
N ARG A 225 -6.08 16.06 13.74
CA ARG A 225 -5.11 16.29 14.82
C ARG A 225 -4.92 15.00 15.61
N THR A 226 -3.68 14.50 15.66
CA THR A 226 -3.30 13.21 16.24
C THR A 226 -2.26 13.33 17.34
N PHE A 227 -1.44 14.38 17.31
CA PHE A 227 -0.29 14.55 18.19
C PHE A 227 -0.38 15.85 19.02
N PRO A 228 0.05 15.85 20.30
CA PRO A 228 0.24 14.64 21.10
C PRO A 228 -1.09 13.99 21.47
N SER A 229 -1.12 12.69 21.71
CA SER A 229 -2.35 11.90 21.87
C SER A 229 -3.27 12.39 23.01
N TRP A 230 -2.68 12.88 24.09
CA TRP A 230 -3.40 13.39 25.26
C TRP A 230 -4.05 14.76 25.01
N LEU A 231 -3.44 15.62 24.15
CA LEU A 231 -3.96 16.93 23.72
C LEU A 231 -3.66 17.14 22.24
N PRO A 232 -4.44 16.61 21.30
CA PRO A 232 -4.12 16.63 19.87
C PRO A 232 -4.17 18.04 19.27
N LEU A 233 -3.00 18.60 19.00
CA LEU A 233 -2.81 19.93 18.40
C LEU A 233 -2.33 19.86 16.96
N PHE A 234 -1.46 18.89 16.64
CA PHE A 234 -0.81 18.76 15.36
C PHE A 234 -1.38 17.58 14.56
N ALA A 235 -1.44 17.76 13.24
CA ALA A 235 -1.91 16.75 12.31
C ALA A 235 -0.69 16.21 11.54
N LEU A 236 0.07 15.30 12.16
CA LEU A 236 1.30 14.74 11.61
C LEU A 236 0.99 13.54 10.72
N ASP A 237 -0.03 12.76 11.08
CA ASP A 237 -0.47 11.57 10.38
C ASP A 237 -1.41 11.90 9.23
N ARG A 238 -1.27 11.20 8.10
CA ARG A 238 -2.05 11.42 6.88
C ARG A 238 -2.46 10.12 6.23
N ILE A 239 -3.64 10.16 5.58
CA ILE A 239 -4.07 9.17 4.60
C ILE A 239 -4.46 9.90 3.33
N TRP A 240 -3.94 9.47 2.20
CA TRP A 240 -4.33 9.86 0.86
C TRP A 240 -4.87 8.66 0.09
N VAL A 241 -5.87 8.90 -0.70
CA VAL A 241 -6.47 7.91 -1.59
C VAL A 241 -6.52 8.47 -3.00
N TRP A 242 -6.11 7.69 -3.97
CA TRP A 242 -6.30 7.97 -5.39
C TRP A 242 -7.10 6.83 -6.03
N PRO A 243 -8.13 7.12 -6.80
CA PRO A 243 -8.70 8.46 -7.02
C PRO A 243 -9.37 9.01 -5.74
N GLY A 244 -9.38 10.35 -5.61
CA GLY A 244 -9.86 11.00 -4.39
C GLY A 244 -11.35 10.75 -4.09
N GLN A 245 -12.15 10.47 -5.11
CA GLN A 245 -13.57 10.13 -5.00
C GLN A 245 -13.81 8.80 -4.25
N ALA A 246 -12.82 7.93 -4.23
CA ALA A 246 -12.88 6.68 -3.49
C ALA A 246 -12.86 6.86 -1.96
N LEU A 247 -12.40 8.02 -1.48
CA LEU A 247 -12.35 8.33 -0.05
C LEU A 247 -13.73 8.76 0.46
N VAL A 248 -14.37 7.91 1.26
CA VAL A 248 -15.72 8.15 1.80
C VAL A 248 -15.67 8.98 3.08
N GLU A 249 -14.79 8.61 4.00
CA GLU A 249 -14.72 9.23 5.34
C GLU A 249 -13.31 9.11 5.90
N THR A 250 -12.92 10.08 6.74
CA THR A 250 -11.72 9.98 7.58
C THR A 250 -12.03 10.40 9.00
N LYS A 251 -11.46 9.72 9.99
CA LYS A 251 -11.66 10.03 11.40
C LYS A 251 -10.43 9.72 12.23
N VAL A 252 -10.33 10.38 13.40
CA VAL A 252 -9.37 10.06 14.45
C VAL A 252 -9.98 9.03 15.39
N HIS A 253 -9.28 7.96 15.66
CA HIS A 253 -9.69 6.99 16.66
C HIS A 253 -9.27 7.47 18.06
N ARG A 254 -10.24 7.67 18.95
CA ARG A 254 -10.03 8.26 20.30
C ARG A 254 -10.51 7.36 21.43
N ARG A 255 -10.96 6.13 21.11
CA ARG A 255 -11.43 5.19 22.13
C ARG A 255 -10.27 4.73 23.01
N THR A 256 -10.56 4.53 24.30
CA THR A 256 -9.60 3.93 25.23
C THR A 256 -9.10 2.57 24.68
N PRO A 257 -7.77 2.31 24.75
CA PRO A 257 -6.72 3.08 25.43
C PRO A 257 -5.90 4.02 24.48
N ALA A 258 -6.38 4.41 23.29
CA ALA A 258 -5.59 5.12 22.29
C ALA A 258 -4.81 6.34 22.82
N ARG A 259 -5.38 7.09 23.77
CA ARG A 259 -4.71 8.28 24.34
C ARG A 259 -3.51 7.95 25.23
N SER A 260 -3.45 6.73 25.74
CA SER A 260 -2.40 6.29 26.67
C SER A 260 -1.47 5.24 26.07
N ALA A 261 -1.79 4.72 24.87
CA ALA A 261 -1.04 3.65 24.24
C ALA A 261 0.17 4.14 23.44
N SER A 262 0.11 5.34 22.88
CA SER A 262 1.18 6.00 22.13
C SER A 262 1.05 7.51 22.31
N ASP A 263 2.07 8.27 21.92
CA ASP A 263 2.01 9.75 21.84
C ASP A 263 1.26 10.24 20.59
N HIS A 264 0.90 9.36 19.64
CA HIS A 264 -0.01 9.62 18.54
C HIS A 264 -1.38 8.96 18.72
N LEU A 265 -2.41 9.52 18.07
CA LEU A 265 -3.71 8.87 17.90
C LEU A 265 -3.81 8.25 16.50
N PRO A 266 -4.39 7.05 16.36
CA PRO A 266 -4.64 6.47 15.04
C PRO A 266 -5.62 7.31 14.22
N ILE A 267 -5.43 7.32 12.90
CA ILE A 267 -6.41 7.81 11.94
C ILE A 267 -6.94 6.67 11.08
N GLN A 268 -8.20 6.77 10.68
CA GLN A 268 -8.86 5.80 9.81
C GLN A 268 -9.45 6.48 8.59
N ALA A 269 -9.46 5.75 7.47
CA ALA A 269 -10.18 6.09 6.26
C ALA A 269 -11.11 4.96 5.87
N LYS A 270 -12.34 5.31 5.48
CA LYS A 270 -13.29 4.42 4.81
C LYS A 270 -13.22 4.68 3.32
N ILE A 271 -13.01 3.63 2.53
CA ILE A 271 -12.67 3.71 1.12
C ILE A 271 -13.61 2.79 0.34
N THR A 272 -14.07 3.22 -0.85
CA THR A 272 -14.91 2.43 -1.73
C THR A 272 -14.17 2.06 -3.02
N THR A 273 -14.42 0.85 -3.54
CA THR A 273 -13.92 0.48 -4.88
C THR A 273 -14.82 0.98 -6.00
N ALA A 274 -16.05 1.44 -5.69
CA ALA A 274 -16.92 2.11 -6.65
C ALA A 274 -16.76 3.64 -6.51
N TYR A 275 -16.17 4.22 -7.52
CA TYR A 275 -16.05 5.68 -7.68
C TYR A 275 -16.33 6.03 -9.14
N SER A 276 -17.17 7.02 -9.33
CA SER A 276 -17.54 7.61 -10.65
C SER A 276 -16.89 8.98 -10.82
#